data_eccb375f9d2b9e675bfcfc3ae8c34cb2
#
_entry.id   eccb375f9d2b9e675bfcfc3ae8c34cb2
#
_cell.length_a   1.000
_cell.length_b   1.000
_cell.length_c   1.000
_cell.angle_alpha   90.00
_cell.angle_beta   90.00
_cell.angle_gamma   90.00
#
_symmetry.space_group_name_H-M   'P 1'
#
loop_
_entity.id
_entity.type
_entity.pdbx_description
1 polymer ?
#
loop_
_entity_poly.entity_id
_entity_poly.type
_entity_poly.pdbx_seq_one_letter_code
_entity_poly.pdbx_strand_id
1 'polypeptide(L)'
;IKEFQLEEDLNDVGYIEHQYIHAHQQSAQVLLLLVNRVPTAKGVITGKIFEYLIARRPILAIGPEDGDLAEILVKTKAGSIVEYDDKGVLKEQILKYYEAYKSKNLRVDSINIEQYHRKELTKQLKSLIDTL
;
A
#
# COMPACT_ATOMS: atom_id res chain seq x y z
N ILE A 1 -11.16 -4.76 -18.08
CA ILE A 1 -10.66 -6.15 -18.03
C ILE A 1 -10.79 -6.77 -19.41
N LYS A 2 -12.01 -6.83 -20.00
CA LYS A 2 -12.25 -7.37 -21.36
C LYS A 2 -11.37 -6.72 -22.43
N GLU A 3 -11.22 -5.40 -22.37
CA GLU A 3 -10.38 -4.63 -23.32
C GLU A 3 -8.90 -5.09 -23.31
N PHE A 4 -8.42 -5.59 -22.16
CA PHE A 4 -7.03 -6.01 -21.97
C PHE A 4 -6.86 -7.53 -21.91
N GLN A 5 -7.92 -8.30 -22.19
CA GLN A 5 -7.92 -9.77 -22.18
C GLN A 5 -7.38 -10.37 -20.86
N LEU A 6 -7.76 -9.78 -19.73
CA LEU A 6 -7.32 -10.19 -18.38
C LEU A 6 -8.39 -10.98 -17.62
N GLU A 7 -9.42 -11.49 -18.30
CA GLU A 7 -10.52 -12.21 -17.64
C GLU A 7 -10.05 -13.52 -17.00
N GLU A 8 -9.14 -14.23 -17.66
CA GLU A 8 -8.60 -15.49 -17.15
C GLU A 8 -7.60 -15.29 -15.99
N ASP A 9 -7.01 -14.09 -15.90
CA ASP A 9 -6.06 -13.73 -14.85
C ASP A 9 -6.75 -13.13 -13.62
N LEU A 10 -8.05 -12.81 -13.71
CA LEU A 10 -8.81 -12.23 -12.61
C LEU A 10 -9.47 -13.30 -11.77
N ASN A 11 -9.14 -13.32 -10.48
CA ASN A 11 -9.87 -14.10 -9.48
C ASN A 11 -10.65 -13.14 -8.57
N ASP A 12 -11.94 -12.92 -8.89
CA ASP A 12 -12.83 -12.13 -8.05
C ASP A 12 -13.36 -13.01 -6.91
N VAL A 13 -12.83 -12.82 -5.72
CA VAL A 13 -13.22 -13.55 -4.51
C VAL A 13 -14.51 -13.02 -3.87
N GLY A 14 -15.10 -11.96 -4.41
CA GLY A 14 -16.33 -11.34 -3.91
C GLY A 14 -16.17 -10.75 -2.50
N TYR A 15 -17.23 -10.80 -1.71
CA TYR A 15 -17.23 -10.30 -0.33
C TYR A 15 -16.48 -11.26 0.60
N ILE A 16 -15.51 -10.69 1.34
CA ILE A 16 -14.77 -11.41 2.39
C ILE A 16 -15.13 -10.78 3.74
N GLU A 17 -15.51 -11.61 4.71
CA GLU A 17 -15.73 -11.15 6.07
C GLU A 17 -14.47 -10.52 6.65
N HIS A 18 -14.63 -9.42 7.39
CA HIS A 18 -13.53 -8.60 7.90
C HIS A 18 -12.45 -9.42 8.66
N GLN A 19 -12.87 -10.43 9.41
CA GLN A 19 -11.95 -11.29 10.16
C GLN A 19 -10.95 -12.08 9.30
N TYR A 20 -11.26 -12.30 8.01
CA TYR A 20 -10.40 -13.04 7.08
C TYR A 20 -9.57 -12.12 6.15
N ILE A 21 -9.90 -10.82 6.09
CA ILE A 21 -9.23 -9.86 5.20
C ILE A 21 -7.72 -9.87 5.42
N HIS A 22 -7.27 -9.85 6.67
CA HIS A 22 -5.85 -9.81 7.01
C HIS A 22 -5.10 -11.05 6.50
N ALA A 23 -5.68 -12.24 6.63
CA ALA A 23 -5.08 -13.46 6.11
C ALA A 23 -4.97 -13.44 4.57
N HIS A 24 -6.00 -12.93 3.88
CA HIS A 24 -5.95 -12.72 2.43
C HIS A 24 -4.86 -11.72 2.02
N GLN A 25 -4.76 -10.58 2.72
CA GLN A 25 -3.71 -9.60 2.46
C GLN A 25 -2.31 -10.20 2.67
N GLN A 26 -2.11 -10.98 3.73
CA GLN A 26 -0.83 -11.64 3.99
C GLN A 26 -0.48 -12.72 2.97
N SER A 27 -1.46 -13.37 2.35
CA SER A 27 -1.23 -14.37 1.31
C SER A 27 -0.86 -13.78 -0.06
N ALA A 28 -1.14 -12.51 -0.28
CA ALA A 28 -0.82 -11.81 -1.53
C ALA A 28 0.71 -11.65 -1.70
N GLN A 29 1.17 -11.62 -2.94
CA GLN A 29 2.57 -11.33 -3.25
C GLN A 29 2.86 -9.83 -3.18
N VAL A 30 1.97 -9.01 -3.74
CA VAL A 30 2.01 -7.55 -3.73
C VAL A 30 0.61 -7.04 -3.45
N LEU A 31 0.48 -5.99 -2.66
CA LEU A 31 -0.79 -5.32 -2.37
C LEU A 31 -0.90 -4.05 -3.22
N LEU A 32 -1.96 -3.96 -4.03
CA LEU A 32 -2.22 -2.80 -4.86
C LEU A 32 -3.07 -1.77 -4.10
N LEU A 33 -2.61 -0.52 -4.09
CA LEU A 33 -3.31 0.59 -3.44
C LEU A 33 -3.55 1.72 -4.45
N LEU A 34 -4.81 1.99 -4.75
CA LEU A 34 -5.20 3.06 -5.66
C LEU A 34 -5.66 4.28 -4.89
N VAL A 35 -5.08 5.44 -5.16
CA VAL A 35 -5.56 6.74 -4.69
C VAL A 35 -6.49 7.31 -5.75
N ASN A 36 -7.68 7.73 -5.38
CA ASN A 36 -8.61 8.36 -6.33
C ASN A 36 -8.00 9.66 -6.87
N ARG A 37 -8.12 9.86 -8.19
CA ARG A 37 -7.66 11.10 -8.85
C ARG A 37 -8.66 12.23 -8.58
N VAL A 38 -8.39 13.00 -7.53
CA VAL A 38 -9.18 14.17 -7.13
C VAL A 38 -8.23 15.34 -6.82
N PRO A 39 -8.69 16.62 -6.86
CA PRO A 39 -7.83 17.77 -6.59
C PRO A 39 -7.08 17.71 -5.25
N THR A 40 -7.66 17.06 -4.26
CA THR A 40 -7.08 16.89 -2.91
C THR A 40 -6.29 15.60 -2.73
N ALA A 41 -6.01 14.85 -3.80
CA ALA A 41 -5.37 13.53 -3.74
C ALA A 41 -4.06 13.49 -2.95
N LYS A 42 -3.28 14.59 -2.96
CA LYS A 42 -2.01 14.67 -2.23
C LYS A 42 -2.17 14.53 -0.71
N GLY A 43 -3.27 15.03 -0.14
CA GLY A 43 -3.57 14.91 1.29
C GLY A 43 -4.40 13.67 1.65
N VAL A 44 -4.66 12.77 0.70
CA VAL A 44 -5.48 11.58 0.95
C VAL A 44 -4.65 10.44 1.51
N ILE A 45 -4.90 10.11 2.78
CA ILE A 45 -4.39 8.89 3.41
C ILE A 45 -5.57 7.92 3.56
N THR A 46 -5.59 6.87 2.75
CA THR A 46 -6.64 5.84 2.86
C THR A 46 -6.39 4.93 4.05
N GLY A 47 -7.44 4.51 4.76
CA GLY A 47 -7.32 3.58 5.89
C GLY A 47 -6.66 2.25 5.52
N LYS A 48 -6.76 1.83 4.26
CA LYS A 48 -6.13 0.60 3.75
C LYS A 48 -4.62 0.57 3.90
N ILE A 49 -3.94 1.73 3.87
CA ILE A 49 -2.48 1.75 4.03
C ILE A 49 -2.06 1.12 5.36
N PHE A 50 -2.79 1.39 6.45
CA PHE A 50 -2.44 0.87 7.76
C PHE A 50 -2.65 -0.64 7.85
N GLU A 51 -3.70 -1.18 7.20
CA GLU A 51 -3.90 -2.63 7.09
C GLU A 51 -2.78 -3.28 6.28
N TYR A 52 -2.36 -2.66 5.18
CA TYR A 52 -1.30 -3.15 4.31
C TYR A 52 0.08 -3.12 4.98
N LEU A 53 0.35 -2.10 5.80
CA LEU A 53 1.56 -2.05 6.62
C LEU A 53 1.63 -3.23 7.61
N ILE A 54 0.48 -3.57 8.24
CA ILE A 54 0.38 -4.71 9.16
C ILE A 54 0.54 -6.04 8.42
N ALA A 55 0.04 -6.16 7.20
CA ALA A 55 0.17 -7.37 6.39
C ALA A 55 1.62 -7.68 5.99
N ARG A 56 2.54 -6.71 6.07
CA ARG A 56 3.97 -6.84 5.77
C ARG A 56 4.23 -7.45 4.39
N ARG A 57 3.47 -7.00 3.40
CA ARG A 57 3.67 -7.35 1.99
C ARG A 57 4.10 -6.11 1.22
N PRO A 58 4.87 -6.25 0.13
CA PRO A 58 5.20 -5.11 -0.73
C PRO A 58 3.94 -4.40 -1.20
N ILE A 59 3.91 -3.08 -1.09
CA ILE A 59 2.79 -2.24 -1.52
C ILE A 59 3.17 -1.56 -2.84
N LEU A 60 2.32 -1.70 -3.86
CA LEU A 60 2.38 -0.91 -5.08
C LEU A 60 1.22 0.07 -5.06
N ALA A 61 1.52 1.35 -4.87
CA ALA A 61 0.52 2.39 -4.91
C ALA A 61 0.51 3.11 -6.27
N ILE A 62 -0.67 3.57 -6.69
CA ILE A 62 -0.84 4.48 -7.82
C ILE A 62 -1.49 5.75 -7.30
N GLY A 63 -0.81 6.87 -7.44
CA GLY A 63 -1.24 8.15 -6.89
C GLY A 63 -0.13 9.21 -6.92
N PRO A 64 -0.34 10.37 -6.26
CA PRO A 64 0.66 11.44 -6.23
C PRO A 64 1.93 11.01 -5.51
N GLU A 65 3.07 11.09 -6.19
CA GLU A 65 4.39 10.78 -5.62
C GLU A 65 4.87 11.81 -4.59
N ASP A 66 4.27 12.99 -4.58
CA ASP A 66 4.54 14.08 -3.65
C ASP A 66 3.43 14.27 -2.59
N GLY A 67 2.62 13.22 -2.36
CA GLY A 67 1.52 13.22 -1.40
C GLY A 67 1.87 12.55 -0.06
N ASP A 68 0.98 12.72 0.92
CA ASP A 68 1.12 12.16 2.28
C ASP A 68 1.26 10.63 2.29
N LEU A 69 0.58 9.94 1.36
CA LEU A 69 0.71 8.49 1.21
C LEU A 69 2.12 8.10 0.75
N ALA A 70 2.70 8.86 -0.17
CA ALA A 70 4.07 8.64 -0.65
C ALA A 70 5.07 8.79 0.51
N GLU A 71 4.90 9.81 1.34
CA GLU A 71 5.73 10.02 2.52
C GLU A 71 5.68 8.82 3.50
N ILE A 72 4.49 8.26 3.74
CA ILE A 72 4.32 7.05 4.56
C ILE A 72 5.10 5.88 3.96
N LEU A 73 4.95 5.62 2.67
CA LEU A 73 5.64 4.51 2.00
C LEU A 73 7.16 4.66 2.05
N VAL A 74 7.69 5.86 1.86
CA VAL A 74 9.12 6.15 1.97
C VAL A 74 9.62 5.95 3.40
N LYS A 75 8.94 6.52 4.39
CA LYS A 75 9.31 6.41 5.82
C LYS A 75 9.28 4.98 6.33
N THR A 76 8.34 4.18 5.83
CA THR A 76 8.17 2.79 6.28
C THR A 76 8.93 1.78 5.43
N LYS A 77 9.44 2.17 4.26
CA LYS A 77 10.02 1.26 3.25
C LYS A 77 9.06 0.12 2.88
N ALA A 78 7.75 0.36 2.97
CA ALA A 78 6.75 -0.69 2.79
C ALA A 78 6.42 -0.97 1.31
N GLY A 79 6.84 -0.10 0.39
CA GLY A 79 6.54 -0.27 -1.03
C GLY A 79 6.92 0.92 -1.86
N SER A 80 6.29 1.05 -3.01
CA SER A 80 6.48 2.14 -3.96
C SER A 80 5.16 2.76 -4.37
N ILE A 81 5.20 4.02 -4.80
CA ILE A 81 4.10 4.73 -5.41
C ILE A 81 4.53 5.21 -6.79
N VAL A 82 3.61 5.23 -7.73
CA VAL A 82 3.83 5.66 -9.12
C VAL A 82 2.73 6.62 -9.51
N GLU A 83 3.08 7.69 -10.22
CA GLU A 83 2.12 8.65 -10.76
C GLU A 83 1.09 8.00 -11.68
N TYR A 84 -0.14 8.54 -11.68
CA TYR A 84 -1.30 7.97 -12.39
C TYR A 84 -1.05 7.70 -13.88
N ASP A 85 -0.26 8.53 -14.52
CA ASP A 85 -0.06 8.48 -15.99
C ASP A 85 1.31 7.90 -16.37
N ASP A 86 2.17 7.59 -15.41
CA ASP A 86 3.48 7.02 -15.69
C ASP A 86 3.42 5.50 -15.86
N LYS A 87 2.87 5.10 -17.01
CA LYS A 87 2.77 3.69 -17.39
C LYS A 87 4.15 3.01 -17.54
N GLY A 88 5.18 3.78 -17.87
CA GLY A 88 6.55 3.28 -18.03
C GLY A 88 7.11 2.83 -16.70
N VAL A 89 7.14 3.72 -15.72
CA VAL A 89 7.60 3.43 -14.37
C VAL A 89 6.74 2.36 -13.70
N LEU A 90 5.41 2.40 -13.89
CA LEU A 90 4.52 1.37 -13.37
C LEU A 90 4.88 -0.03 -13.89
N LYS A 91 5.10 -0.15 -15.21
CA LYS A 91 5.52 -1.41 -15.83
C LYS A 91 6.85 -1.90 -15.29
N GLU A 92 7.83 -1.03 -15.18
CA GLU A 92 9.15 -1.37 -14.60
C GLU A 92 9.02 -1.86 -13.16
N GLN A 93 8.19 -1.20 -12.35
CA GLN A 93 7.98 -1.59 -10.96
C GLN A 93 7.27 -2.96 -10.84
N ILE A 94 6.28 -3.23 -11.70
CA ILE A 94 5.62 -4.54 -11.75
C ILE A 94 6.63 -5.63 -12.14
N LEU A 95 7.43 -5.41 -13.18
CA LEU A 95 8.47 -6.36 -13.61
C LEU A 95 9.50 -6.61 -12.52
N LYS A 96 9.93 -5.58 -11.79
CA LYS A 96 10.84 -5.71 -10.64
C LYS A 96 10.28 -6.62 -9.55
N TYR A 97 9.00 -6.44 -9.18
CA TYR A 97 8.35 -7.32 -8.21
C TYR A 97 8.21 -8.75 -8.75
N TYR A 98 7.88 -8.91 -10.02
CA TYR A 98 7.76 -10.22 -10.66
C TYR A 98 9.08 -10.98 -10.68
N GLU A 99 10.19 -10.34 -11.06
CA GLU A 99 11.52 -10.97 -11.04
C GLU A 99 11.97 -11.32 -9.61
N ALA A 100 11.67 -10.46 -8.64
CA ALA A 100 11.92 -10.76 -7.23
C ALA A 100 11.08 -11.96 -6.75
N TYR A 101 9.84 -12.08 -7.22
CA TYR A 101 8.98 -13.23 -6.93
C TYR A 101 9.56 -14.53 -7.54
N LYS A 102 9.92 -14.51 -8.81
CA LYS A 102 10.52 -15.67 -9.50
C LYS A 102 11.80 -16.17 -8.82
N SER A 103 12.63 -15.24 -8.37
CA SER A 103 13.87 -15.54 -7.65
C SER A 103 13.67 -15.86 -6.16
N LYS A 104 12.42 -15.93 -5.68
CA LYS A 104 12.05 -16.15 -4.26
C LYS A 104 12.63 -15.10 -3.29
N ASN A 105 12.91 -13.90 -3.80
CA ASN A 105 13.45 -12.78 -3.03
C ASN A 105 12.43 -11.65 -2.81
N LEU A 106 11.15 -11.88 -3.19
CA LEU A 106 10.10 -10.89 -2.98
C LEU A 106 9.74 -10.80 -1.50
N ARG A 107 10.25 -9.78 -0.86
CA ARG A 107 9.98 -9.46 0.55
C ARG A 107 10.02 -7.96 0.76
N VAL A 108 9.49 -7.50 1.86
CA VAL A 108 9.58 -6.13 2.32
C VAL A 108 10.12 -6.11 3.76
N ASP A 109 11.15 -5.32 3.97
CA ASP A 109 11.71 -5.09 5.30
C ASP A 109 11.21 -3.72 5.81
N SER A 110 9.88 -3.65 6.02
CA SER A 110 9.25 -2.42 6.48
C SER A 110 9.70 -2.06 7.90
N ILE A 111 9.95 -0.77 8.11
CA ILE A 111 10.44 -0.19 9.36
C ILE A 111 9.45 0.86 9.88
N ASN A 112 9.53 1.16 11.17
CA ASN A 112 8.79 2.26 11.80
C ASN A 112 7.27 2.21 11.61
N ILE A 113 6.69 1.03 11.37
CA ILE A 113 5.24 0.90 11.19
C ILE A 113 4.48 1.10 12.50
N GLU A 114 5.13 0.88 13.63
CA GLU A 114 4.57 1.02 14.98
C GLU A 114 4.09 2.44 15.27
N GLN A 115 4.70 3.46 14.67
CA GLN A 115 4.29 4.86 14.83
C GLN A 115 2.86 5.13 14.36
N TYR A 116 2.31 4.28 13.48
CA TYR A 116 0.95 4.37 12.96
C TYR A 116 -0.06 3.54 13.76
N HIS A 117 0.37 2.83 14.81
CA HIS A 117 -0.55 2.13 15.70
C HIS A 117 -1.38 3.13 16.51
N ARG A 118 -2.68 2.85 16.66
CA ARG A 118 -3.60 3.72 17.41
C ARG A 118 -3.08 4.06 18.79
N LYS A 119 -2.47 3.11 19.50
CA LYS A 119 -1.89 3.32 20.83
C LYS A 119 -0.79 4.37 20.80
N GLU A 120 0.08 4.34 19.81
CA GLU A 120 1.18 5.29 19.69
C GLU A 120 0.68 6.68 19.28
N LEU A 121 -0.24 6.74 18.32
CA LEU A 121 -0.90 8.00 17.95
C LEU A 121 -1.65 8.64 19.14
N THR A 122 -2.30 7.82 19.97
CA THR A 122 -2.97 8.31 21.19
C THR A 122 -1.97 8.88 22.20
N LYS A 123 -0.79 8.26 22.37
CA LYS A 123 0.26 8.81 23.25
C LYS A 123 0.79 10.15 22.72
N GLN A 124 1.03 10.24 21.41
CA GLN A 124 1.48 11.49 20.79
C GLN A 124 0.46 12.60 20.98
N LEU A 125 -0.82 12.32 20.75
CA LEU A 125 -1.91 13.27 20.99
C LEU A 125 -1.97 13.69 22.47
N LYS A 126 -1.87 12.73 23.39
CA LYS A 126 -1.85 13.03 24.83
C LYS A 126 -0.68 13.96 25.17
N SER A 127 0.54 13.63 24.71
CA SER A 127 1.71 14.50 24.94
C SER A 127 1.48 15.92 24.42
N LEU A 128 0.86 16.07 23.26
CA LEU A 128 0.57 17.38 22.69
C LEU A 128 -0.41 18.17 23.57
N ILE A 129 -1.46 17.51 24.08
CA ILE A 129 -2.45 18.14 24.97
C ILE A 129 -1.81 18.54 26.29
N ASP A 130 -0.94 17.68 26.87
CA ASP A 130 -0.26 17.93 28.15
C ASP A 130 0.75 19.11 28.06
N THR A 131 1.08 19.60 26.85
CA THR A 131 1.97 20.75 26.62
C THR A 131 1.22 22.07 26.38
N LEU A 132 -0.11 22.05 26.28
CA LEU A 132 -0.98 23.22 26.14
C LEU A 132 -1.36 23.81 27.49
#